data_add241e1dcafc07acae1242fdc52692f
#
_entry.id   add241e1dcafc07acae1242fdc52692f
#
_cell.length_a   1.000
_cell.length_b   1.000
_cell.length_c   1.000
_cell.angle_alpha   90.00
_cell.angle_beta   90.00
_cell.angle_gamma   90.00
#
_symmetry.space_group_name_H-M   'P 1'
#
loop_
_entity.id
_entity.type
_entity.pdbx_description
1 polymer ?
#
loop_
_entity_poly.entity_id
_entity_poly.type
_entity_poly.pdbx_seq_one_letter_code
_entity_poly.pdbx_strand_id
1 'polypeptide(L)'
;KNCKRHDYFHLLFSLGKAEEDRGNFKNSIAAYMKGNQVKSKEVLWNVDEFAYECKKIKNFFTREFFEKFKNVGSDLSDPIFVVGLPRSGSTLIEQILSSHSLIEGTTEHQNIIALSRKISKKRKSSDKSHYPSGILNIEKDEFKKMGQAYINNTLDQRNTSKPYFIDKMPNNFFHIGLIHLILPNAKIIDARRNPMDCCCLLYTSPSPRDNRT
;
A
#
# COMPACT_ATOMS: atom_id res chain seq x y z
N LYS A 1 14.63 -4.47 -37.22
CA LYS A 1 13.69 -3.44 -36.75
C LYS A 1 14.10 -3.13 -35.32
N ASN A 2 14.49 -1.86 -35.03
CA ASN A 2 14.94 -1.45 -33.69
C ASN A 2 13.77 -1.55 -32.71
N CYS A 3 13.82 -2.56 -31.83
CA CYS A 3 12.95 -2.61 -30.66
C CYS A 3 13.27 -1.38 -29.80
N LYS A 4 12.29 -0.54 -29.49
CA LYS A 4 12.49 0.61 -28.61
C LYS A 4 12.93 0.06 -27.24
N ARG A 5 13.87 0.73 -26.60
CA ARG A 5 14.42 0.29 -25.29
C ARG A 5 13.33 0.02 -24.24
N HIS A 6 12.23 0.73 -24.34
CA HIS A 6 11.05 0.55 -23.48
C HIS A 6 10.35 -0.80 -23.70
N ASP A 7 10.35 -1.36 -24.90
CA ASP A 7 9.66 -2.61 -25.21
C ASP A 7 10.52 -3.85 -24.89
N TYR A 8 11.84 -3.65 -24.78
CA TYR A 8 12.79 -4.75 -24.64
C TYR A 8 12.64 -5.53 -23.33
N PHE A 9 12.41 -4.84 -22.19
CA PHE A 9 12.22 -5.55 -20.93
C PHE A 9 10.90 -6.33 -20.90
N HIS A 10 9.82 -5.82 -21.53
CA HIS A 10 8.57 -6.56 -21.66
C HIS A 10 8.75 -7.86 -22.46
N LEU A 11 9.52 -7.82 -23.55
CA LEU A 11 9.85 -9.02 -24.31
C LEU A 11 10.66 -10.03 -23.49
N LEU A 12 11.56 -9.57 -22.64
CA LEU A 12 12.33 -10.43 -21.74
C LEU A 12 11.46 -11.10 -20.69
N PHE A 13 10.48 -10.38 -20.10
CA PHE A 13 9.52 -10.97 -19.18
C PHE A 13 8.60 -11.98 -19.89
N SER A 14 8.12 -11.66 -21.08
CA SER A 14 7.32 -12.59 -21.90
C SER A 14 8.10 -13.85 -22.28
N LEU A 15 9.38 -13.70 -22.63
CA LEU A 15 10.28 -14.84 -22.89
C LEU A 15 10.47 -15.69 -21.63
N GLY A 16 10.70 -15.04 -20.48
CA GLY A 16 10.83 -15.73 -19.19
C GLY A 16 9.61 -16.59 -18.89
N LYS A 17 8.41 -16.04 -19.08
CA LYS A 17 7.15 -16.78 -18.91
C LYS A 17 7.00 -17.93 -19.90
N ALA A 18 7.30 -17.72 -21.18
CA ALA A 18 7.23 -18.76 -22.20
C ALA A 18 8.20 -19.94 -21.92
N GLU A 19 9.41 -19.64 -21.43
CA GLU A 19 10.39 -20.68 -21.05
C GLU A 19 9.95 -21.42 -19.77
N GLU A 20 9.32 -20.73 -18.82
CA GLU A 20 8.72 -21.33 -17.62
C GLU A 20 7.62 -22.31 -17.99
N ASP A 21 6.68 -21.93 -18.87
CA ASP A 21 5.58 -22.77 -19.35
C ASP A 21 6.07 -24.01 -20.11
N ARG A 22 7.26 -23.95 -20.67
CA ARG A 22 7.95 -25.09 -21.32
C ARG A 22 8.78 -25.95 -20.37
N GLY A 23 8.86 -25.60 -19.08
CA GLY A 23 9.67 -26.25 -18.07
C GLY A 23 11.18 -25.92 -18.16
N ASN A 24 11.56 -24.95 -18.97
CA ASN A 24 12.96 -24.53 -19.16
C ASN A 24 13.37 -23.48 -18.08
N PHE A 25 13.30 -23.83 -16.82
CA PHE A 25 13.47 -22.92 -15.69
C PHE A 25 14.79 -22.14 -15.69
N LYS A 26 15.88 -22.74 -16.17
CA LYS A 26 17.18 -22.06 -16.29
C LYS A 26 17.11 -20.87 -17.25
N ASN A 27 16.49 -21.05 -18.40
CA ASN A 27 16.34 -19.99 -19.41
C ASN A 27 15.31 -18.94 -18.94
N SER A 28 14.24 -19.39 -18.28
CA SER A 28 13.25 -18.53 -17.67
C SER A 28 13.87 -17.54 -16.67
N ILE A 29 14.62 -18.05 -15.70
CA ILE A 29 15.32 -17.22 -14.70
C ILE A 29 16.29 -16.26 -15.38
N ALA A 30 17.07 -16.72 -16.37
CA ALA A 30 18.01 -15.85 -17.09
C ALA A 30 17.30 -14.70 -17.82
N ALA A 31 16.14 -14.96 -18.44
CA ALA A 31 15.33 -13.95 -19.10
C ALA A 31 14.75 -12.95 -18.10
N TYR A 32 14.18 -13.39 -16.96
CA TYR A 32 13.67 -12.52 -15.90
C TYR A 32 14.79 -11.65 -15.29
N MET A 33 15.94 -12.21 -14.99
CA MET A 33 17.09 -11.46 -14.48
C MET A 33 17.54 -10.36 -15.44
N LYS A 34 17.60 -10.68 -16.73
CA LYS A 34 17.97 -9.70 -17.76
C LYS A 34 16.91 -8.61 -17.91
N GLY A 35 15.62 -8.97 -17.85
CA GLY A 35 14.50 -8.03 -17.85
C GLY A 35 14.59 -7.06 -16.68
N ASN A 36 14.81 -7.57 -15.47
CA ASN A 36 15.01 -6.75 -14.26
C ASN A 36 16.24 -5.85 -14.37
N GLN A 37 17.35 -6.34 -14.89
CA GLN A 37 18.56 -5.54 -15.11
C GLN A 37 18.33 -4.38 -16.08
N VAL A 38 17.53 -4.59 -17.11
CA VAL A 38 17.15 -3.51 -18.04
C VAL A 38 16.22 -2.51 -17.35
N LYS A 39 15.21 -3.00 -16.64
CA LYS A 39 14.22 -2.15 -15.96
C LYS A 39 14.81 -1.37 -14.80
N SER A 40 15.72 -1.95 -14.02
CA SER A 40 16.36 -1.28 -12.88
C SER A 40 17.13 0.00 -13.27
N LYS A 41 17.57 0.12 -14.53
CA LYS A 41 18.23 1.34 -15.04
C LYS A 41 17.25 2.51 -15.24
N GLU A 42 15.96 2.22 -15.31
CA GLU A 42 14.90 3.22 -15.49
C GLU A 42 14.21 3.58 -14.19
N VAL A 43 14.32 2.73 -13.18
CA VAL A 43 13.66 2.91 -11.89
C VAL A 43 14.63 3.54 -10.91
N LEU A 44 14.33 4.76 -10.50
CA LEU A 44 15.05 5.47 -9.43
C LEU A 44 14.58 4.97 -8.06
N TRP A 45 14.90 3.70 -7.74
CA TRP A 45 14.60 3.13 -6.44
C TRP A 45 15.89 2.85 -5.67
N ASN A 46 15.93 3.30 -4.42
CA ASN A 46 17.07 3.15 -3.53
C ASN A 46 16.63 2.50 -2.22
N VAL A 47 17.23 1.35 -1.89
CA VAL A 47 16.92 0.60 -0.67
C VAL A 47 17.26 1.38 0.60
N ASP A 48 18.35 2.15 0.58
CA ASP A 48 18.78 2.93 1.74
C ASP A 48 17.84 4.10 2.00
N GLU A 49 17.36 4.75 0.95
CA GLU A 49 16.34 5.80 1.04
C GLU A 49 15.02 5.24 1.60
N PHE A 50 14.60 4.07 1.12
CA PHE A 50 13.41 3.40 1.63
C PHE A 50 13.56 3.03 3.11
N ALA A 51 14.69 2.44 3.51
CA ALA A 51 14.99 2.10 4.89
C ALA A 51 15.04 3.34 5.79
N TYR A 52 15.60 4.44 5.28
CA TYR A 52 15.63 5.72 5.97
C TYR A 52 14.21 6.27 6.21
N GLU A 53 13.34 6.26 5.21
CA GLU A 53 11.95 6.71 5.36
C GLU A 53 11.17 5.82 6.35
N CYS A 54 11.35 4.49 6.32
CA CYS A 54 10.77 3.59 7.32
C CYS A 54 11.23 3.95 8.74
N LYS A 55 12.54 4.17 8.92
CA LYS A 55 13.12 4.54 10.22
C LYS A 55 12.60 5.90 10.70
N LYS A 56 12.50 6.86 9.81
CA LYS A 56 11.96 8.21 10.08
C LYS A 56 10.52 8.14 10.58
N ILE A 57 9.66 7.35 9.92
CA ILE A 57 8.26 7.14 10.32
C ILE A 57 8.19 6.46 11.69
N LYS A 58 8.97 5.39 11.89
CA LYS A 58 9.01 4.67 13.17
C LYS A 58 9.47 5.55 14.32
N ASN A 59 10.47 6.40 14.10
CA ASN A 59 10.99 7.30 15.13
C ASN A 59 10.07 8.50 15.42
N PHE A 60 9.19 8.84 14.48
CA PHE A 60 8.23 9.93 14.68
C PHE A 60 7.01 9.49 15.48
N PHE A 61 6.40 8.37 15.13
CA PHE A 61 5.22 7.84 15.79
C PHE A 61 5.59 6.99 17.00
N THR A 62 6.09 7.63 18.04
CA THR A 62 6.45 6.98 19.31
C THR A 62 5.25 6.93 20.27
N ARG A 63 5.40 6.20 21.38
CA ARG A 63 4.40 6.18 22.43
C ARG A 63 4.15 7.58 23.00
N GLU A 64 5.21 8.33 23.24
CA GLU A 64 5.15 9.71 23.74
C GLU A 64 4.42 10.64 22.78
N PHE A 65 4.59 10.43 21.46
CA PHE A 65 3.84 11.16 20.45
C PHE A 65 2.33 10.91 20.62
N PHE A 66 1.90 9.66 20.72
CA PHE A 66 0.48 9.32 20.87
C PHE A 66 -0.11 9.77 22.20
N GLU A 67 0.65 9.75 23.30
CA GLU A 67 0.19 10.33 24.57
C GLU A 67 -0.06 11.85 24.45
N LYS A 68 0.81 12.59 23.74
CA LYS A 68 0.63 14.04 23.48
C LYS A 68 -0.59 14.34 22.59
N PHE A 69 -0.90 13.43 21.65
CA PHE A 69 -2.01 13.55 20.70
C PHE A 69 -3.18 12.61 21.05
N LYS A 70 -3.36 12.32 22.34
CA LYS A 70 -4.47 11.50 22.80
C LYS A 70 -5.81 12.21 22.56
N ASN A 71 -6.83 11.44 22.12
CA ASN A 71 -8.21 11.90 21.90
C ASN A 71 -8.38 13.01 20.86
N VAL A 72 -7.45 13.17 19.91
CA VAL A 72 -7.58 14.17 18.84
C VAL A 72 -8.30 13.64 17.60
N GLY A 73 -8.35 12.33 17.40
CA GLY A 73 -8.97 11.67 16.26
C GLY A 73 -10.49 11.58 16.37
N SER A 74 -11.10 10.98 15.34
CA SER A 74 -12.53 10.64 15.33
C SER A 74 -12.77 9.32 16.06
N ASP A 75 -13.82 9.25 16.86
CA ASP A 75 -14.19 8.06 17.65
C ASP A 75 -14.82 6.94 16.80
N LEU A 76 -14.96 7.14 15.49
CA LEU A 76 -15.51 6.16 14.56
C LEU A 76 -14.62 4.90 14.49
N SER A 77 -15.26 3.73 14.47
CA SER A 77 -14.60 2.42 14.51
C SER A 77 -14.94 1.53 13.32
N ASP A 78 -15.60 2.09 12.32
CA ASP A 78 -16.12 1.37 11.14
C ASP A 78 -15.03 0.72 10.28
N PRO A 79 -13.86 1.37 10.03
CA PRO A 79 -12.88 0.82 9.11
C PRO A 79 -12.03 -0.29 9.73
N ILE A 80 -11.79 -1.32 8.91
CA ILE A 80 -10.82 -2.38 9.14
C ILE A 80 -9.77 -2.25 8.04
N PHE A 81 -8.58 -1.78 8.41
CA PHE A 81 -7.48 -1.64 7.46
C PHE A 81 -6.74 -2.96 7.30
N VAL A 82 -6.61 -3.44 6.07
CA VAL A 82 -5.77 -4.58 5.73
C VAL A 82 -4.54 -4.07 5.00
N VAL A 83 -3.41 -4.13 5.68
CA VAL A 83 -2.11 -3.64 5.21
C VAL A 83 -1.12 -4.79 5.02
N GLY A 84 0.01 -4.55 4.39
CA GLY A 84 1.06 -5.54 4.19
C GLY A 84 1.82 -5.35 2.88
N LEU A 85 2.64 -6.33 2.51
CA LEU A 85 3.33 -6.31 1.22
C LEU A 85 2.42 -6.84 0.10
N PRO A 86 2.65 -6.46 -1.15
CA PRO A 86 2.02 -7.11 -2.30
C PRO A 86 2.21 -8.63 -2.24
N ARG A 87 1.19 -9.39 -2.63
CA ARG A 87 1.18 -10.87 -2.63
C ARG A 87 1.26 -11.52 -1.24
N SER A 88 1.10 -10.78 -0.14
CA SER A 88 1.07 -11.33 1.23
C SER A 88 -0.22 -12.05 1.61
N GLY A 89 -1.22 -12.06 0.73
CA GLY A 89 -2.53 -12.69 1.00
C GLY A 89 -3.60 -11.70 1.48
N SER A 90 -3.37 -10.40 1.37
CA SER A 90 -4.31 -9.36 1.81
C SER A 90 -5.70 -9.49 1.16
N THR A 91 -5.78 -9.91 -0.12
CA THR A 91 -7.06 -10.16 -0.81
C THR A 91 -7.81 -11.36 -0.22
N LEU A 92 -7.09 -12.43 0.17
CA LEU A 92 -7.72 -13.58 0.82
C LEU A 92 -8.29 -13.19 2.20
N ILE A 93 -7.55 -12.42 2.98
CA ILE A 93 -8.00 -11.90 4.28
C ILE A 93 -9.24 -11.03 4.08
N GLU A 94 -9.25 -10.14 3.10
CA GLU A 94 -10.40 -9.32 2.74
C GLU A 94 -11.63 -10.20 2.43
N GLN A 95 -11.49 -11.23 1.60
CA GLN A 95 -12.59 -12.13 1.24
C GLN A 95 -13.12 -12.92 2.44
N ILE A 96 -12.24 -13.41 3.30
CA ILE A 96 -12.63 -14.11 4.53
C ILE A 96 -13.44 -13.17 5.43
N LEU A 97 -12.97 -11.97 5.66
CA LEU A 97 -13.65 -11.00 6.52
C LEU A 97 -14.97 -10.50 5.92
N SER A 98 -15.01 -10.26 4.62
CA SER A 98 -16.21 -9.79 3.92
C SER A 98 -17.32 -10.84 3.82
N SER A 99 -16.99 -12.12 4.03
CA SER A 99 -17.99 -13.19 4.18
C SER A 99 -18.84 -13.06 5.46
N HIS A 100 -18.36 -12.27 6.44
CA HIS A 100 -19.10 -12.02 7.67
C HIS A 100 -20.29 -11.07 7.43
N SER A 101 -21.41 -11.33 8.12
CA SER A 101 -22.66 -10.56 7.95
C SER A 101 -22.55 -9.08 8.28
N LEU A 102 -21.62 -8.70 9.16
CA LEU A 102 -21.41 -7.31 9.62
C LEU A 102 -20.29 -6.56 8.90
N ILE A 103 -19.55 -7.20 7.99
CA ILE A 103 -18.38 -6.62 7.36
C ILE A 103 -18.57 -6.54 5.85
N GLU A 104 -18.36 -5.37 5.28
CA GLU A 104 -18.39 -5.11 3.85
C GLU A 104 -16.97 -5.09 3.29
N GLY A 105 -16.74 -5.82 2.19
CA GLY A 105 -15.54 -5.69 1.39
C GLY A 105 -15.69 -4.48 0.47
N THR A 106 -14.66 -3.64 0.40
CA THR A 106 -14.61 -2.50 -0.52
C THR A 106 -13.40 -2.61 -1.47
N THR A 107 -13.11 -1.55 -2.19
CA THR A 107 -11.97 -1.48 -3.09
C THR A 107 -10.73 -0.91 -2.38
N GLU A 108 -9.62 -0.78 -3.09
CA GLU A 108 -8.41 -0.13 -2.56
C GLU A 108 -8.60 1.40 -2.53
N HIS A 109 -8.72 1.95 -1.33
CA HIS A 109 -8.91 3.38 -1.11
C HIS A 109 -7.58 4.14 -1.12
N GLN A 110 -7.50 5.20 -1.92
CA GLN A 110 -6.33 6.10 -1.94
C GLN A 110 -6.40 7.22 -0.88
N ASN A 111 -7.45 7.24 -0.04
CA ASN A 111 -7.77 8.35 0.85
C ASN A 111 -6.66 8.64 1.88
N ILE A 112 -6.10 7.61 2.52
CA ILE A 112 -4.99 7.77 3.48
C ILE A 112 -3.73 8.28 2.79
N ILE A 113 -3.42 7.73 1.61
CA ILE A 113 -2.27 8.18 0.80
C ILE A 113 -2.45 9.64 0.36
N ALA A 114 -3.67 10.04 -0.03
CA ALA A 114 -3.98 11.42 -0.37
C ALA A 114 -3.80 12.37 0.82
N LEU A 115 -4.24 11.97 2.02
CA LEU A 115 -4.01 12.73 3.25
C LEU A 115 -2.51 12.88 3.55
N SER A 116 -1.74 11.81 3.47
CA SER A 116 -0.29 11.85 3.69
C SER A 116 0.42 12.77 2.69
N ARG A 117 0.00 12.76 1.42
CA ARG A 117 0.51 13.67 0.38
C ARG A 117 0.17 15.13 0.69
N LYS A 118 -1.05 15.41 1.15
CA LYS A 118 -1.46 16.76 1.58
C LYS A 118 -0.60 17.27 2.74
N ILE A 119 -0.35 16.44 3.75
CA ILE A 119 0.54 16.74 4.89
C ILE A 119 1.97 16.95 4.42
N SER A 120 2.44 16.15 3.49
CA SER A 120 3.79 16.20 2.93
C SER A 120 4.08 17.50 2.17
N LYS A 121 3.04 18.25 1.72
CA LYS A 121 3.14 19.43 0.85
C LYS A 121 3.97 19.21 -0.43
N LYS A 122 4.18 17.95 -0.81
CA LYS A 122 4.96 17.59 -2.00
C LYS A 122 4.11 17.81 -3.26
N ARG A 123 4.54 18.70 -4.14
CA ARG A 123 3.88 19.01 -5.42
C ARG A 123 4.48 18.22 -6.58
N LYS A 124 5.82 18.02 -6.56
CA LYS A 124 6.56 17.25 -7.56
C LYS A 124 7.30 16.08 -6.89
N SER A 125 7.68 15.07 -7.68
CA SER A 125 8.46 13.94 -7.18
C SER A 125 9.80 14.35 -6.57
N SER A 126 10.41 15.41 -7.11
CA SER A 126 11.68 16.00 -6.63
C SER A 126 11.57 16.76 -5.33
N ASP A 127 10.35 17.12 -4.89
CA ASP A 127 10.18 17.95 -3.69
C ASP A 127 10.51 17.15 -2.44
N LYS A 128 11.10 17.80 -1.43
CA LYS A 128 11.36 17.20 -0.14
C LYS A 128 10.04 16.98 0.62
N SER A 129 9.82 15.75 1.04
CA SER A 129 8.61 15.40 1.81
C SER A 129 8.71 15.94 3.24
N HIS A 130 7.66 16.64 3.68
CA HIS A 130 7.48 17.04 5.08
C HIS A 130 6.74 15.98 5.92
N TYR A 131 6.34 14.86 5.34
CA TYR A 131 5.72 13.76 6.08
C TYR A 131 6.83 12.91 6.77
N PRO A 132 6.66 12.48 8.03
CA PRO A 132 5.51 12.71 8.91
C PRO A 132 5.57 14.02 9.72
N SER A 133 6.69 14.74 9.75
CA SER A 133 6.89 15.94 10.60
C SER A 133 5.88 17.06 10.37
N GLY A 134 5.34 17.16 9.16
CA GLY A 134 4.27 18.11 8.82
C GLY A 134 3.00 17.98 9.68
N ILE A 135 2.81 16.82 10.33
CA ILE A 135 1.73 16.55 11.28
C ILE A 135 1.76 17.54 12.46
N LEU A 136 2.96 17.93 12.91
CA LEU A 136 3.11 18.86 14.04
C LEU A 136 2.59 20.27 13.76
N ASN A 137 2.36 20.62 12.50
CA ASN A 137 1.83 21.91 12.06
C ASN A 137 0.30 21.90 11.88
N ILE A 138 -0.37 20.80 12.25
CA ILE A 138 -1.81 20.63 12.10
C ILE A 138 -2.46 20.88 13.46
N GLU A 139 -3.49 21.72 13.48
CA GLU A 139 -4.28 21.97 14.68
C GLU A 139 -4.98 20.67 15.13
N LYS A 140 -5.07 20.48 16.46
CA LYS A 140 -5.61 19.24 17.03
C LYS A 140 -7.01 18.90 16.55
N ASP A 141 -7.88 19.89 16.41
CA ASP A 141 -9.26 19.71 15.96
C ASP A 141 -9.37 19.24 14.49
N GLU A 142 -8.34 19.50 13.69
CA GLU A 142 -8.32 19.05 12.30
C GLU A 142 -8.17 17.53 12.17
N PHE A 143 -7.55 16.83 13.14
CA PHE A 143 -7.43 15.37 13.07
C PHE A 143 -8.78 14.67 13.14
N LYS A 144 -9.69 15.18 13.97
CA LYS A 144 -11.07 14.67 14.05
C LYS A 144 -11.80 14.88 12.72
N LYS A 145 -11.67 16.06 12.13
CA LYS A 145 -12.24 16.38 10.81
C LYS A 145 -11.64 15.49 9.71
N MET A 146 -10.33 15.21 9.76
CA MET A 146 -9.68 14.31 8.81
C MET A 146 -10.22 12.88 8.91
N GLY A 147 -10.42 12.36 10.12
CA GLY A 147 -11.04 11.06 10.34
C GLY A 147 -12.47 11.00 9.83
N GLN A 148 -13.28 12.03 10.12
CA GLN A 148 -14.64 12.14 9.62
C GLN A 148 -14.69 12.24 8.08
N ALA A 149 -13.82 13.07 7.50
CA ALA A 149 -13.73 13.21 6.03
C ALA A 149 -13.30 11.91 5.36
N TYR A 150 -12.39 11.14 5.98
CA TYR A 150 -12.03 9.82 5.48
C TYR A 150 -13.26 8.90 5.39
N ILE A 151 -14.04 8.79 6.47
CA ILE A 151 -15.26 7.96 6.48
C ILE A 151 -16.24 8.44 5.41
N ASN A 152 -16.52 9.75 5.35
CA ASN A 152 -17.45 10.31 4.35
C ASN A 152 -17.02 10.00 2.91
N ASN A 153 -15.72 10.09 2.62
CA ASN A 153 -15.17 9.79 1.29
C ASN A 153 -15.20 8.29 0.93
N THR A 154 -15.49 7.41 1.89
CA THR A 154 -15.66 5.98 1.60
C THR A 154 -17.11 5.60 1.33
N LEU A 155 -18.08 6.47 1.64
CA LEU A 155 -19.51 6.16 1.51
C LEU A 155 -19.91 5.81 0.07
N ASP A 156 -19.36 6.51 -0.93
CA ASP A 156 -19.65 6.26 -2.35
C ASP A 156 -19.20 4.88 -2.85
N GLN A 157 -18.33 4.22 -2.08
CA GLN A 157 -17.80 2.90 -2.41
C GLN A 157 -18.38 1.78 -1.53
N ARG A 158 -19.25 2.15 -0.60
CA ARG A 158 -19.98 1.22 0.26
C ARG A 158 -21.36 0.96 -0.36
N ASN A 159 -21.64 -0.31 -0.61
CA ASN A 159 -22.89 -0.74 -1.26
C ASN A 159 -23.91 -1.30 -0.28
N THR A 160 -23.53 -1.43 1.00
CA THR A 160 -24.37 -2.01 2.04
C THR A 160 -24.43 -1.11 3.27
N SER A 161 -25.37 -1.38 4.16
CA SER A 161 -25.52 -0.70 5.46
C SER A 161 -24.77 -1.44 6.60
N LYS A 162 -23.82 -2.32 6.27
CA LYS A 162 -23.05 -3.06 7.29
C LYS A 162 -22.22 -2.09 8.15
N PRO A 163 -22.09 -2.36 9.47
CA PRO A 163 -21.43 -1.42 10.39
C PRO A 163 -19.92 -1.29 10.17
N TYR A 164 -19.28 -2.32 9.57
CA TYR A 164 -17.85 -2.31 9.32
C TYR A 164 -17.55 -2.46 7.83
N PHE A 165 -16.46 -1.87 7.39
CA PHE A 165 -15.96 -2.04 6.03
C PHE A 165 -14.44 -2.24 6.02
N ILE A 166 -13.94 -2.85 4.97
CA ILE A 166 -12.52 -3.15 4.81
C ILE A 166 -11.90 -2.13 3.84
N ASP A 167 -10.88 -1.40 4.30
CA ASP A 167 -9.93 -0.69 3.42
C ASP A 167 -8.71 -1.58 3.22
N LYS A 168 -8.68 -2.31 2.10
CA LYS A 168 -7.55 -3.15 1.75
C LYS A 168 -6.62 -2.40 0.80
N MET A 169 -5.78 -1.53 1.35
CA MET A 169 -4.70 -0.87 0.64
C MET A 169 -3.36 -1.30 1.26
N PRO A 170 -2.65 -2.27 0.66
CA PRO A 170 -1.41 -2.80 1.23
C PRO A 170 -0.41 -1.70 1.62
N ASN A 171 -0.23 -0.69 0.78
CA ASN A 171 0.72 0.41 1.00
C ASN A 171 0.37 1.33 2.19
N ASN A 172 -0.81 1.19 2.79
CA ASN A 172 -1.16 1.92 4.01
C ASN A 172 -0.28 1.54 5.21
N PHE A 173 0.56 0.50 5.10
CA PHE A 173 1.53 0.16 6.15
C PHE A 173 2.47 1.33 6.51
N PHE A 174 2.81 2.20 5.56
CA PHE A 174 3.57 3.42 5.82
C PHE A 174 2.80 4.47 6.63
N HIS A 175 1.49 4.35 6.68
CA HIS A 175 0.59 5.37 7.21
C HIS A 175 -0.17 4.91 8.46
N ILE A 176 0.22 3.77 9.06
CA ILE A 176 -0.42 3.22 10.27
C ILE A 176 -0.46 4.26 11.39
N GLY A 177 0.62 5.02 11.58
CA GLY A 177 0.64 6.09 12.59
C GLY A 177 -0.36 7.22 12.31
N LEU A 178 -0.54 7.61 11.06
CA LEU A 178 -1.55 8.59 10.66
C LEU A 178 -2.96 8.04 10.84
N ILE A 179 -3.19 6.79 10.45
CA ILE A 179 -4.47 6.09 10.64
C ILE A 179 -4.83 6.09 12.12
N HIS A 180 -3.92 5.65 12.99
CA HIS A 180 -4.16 5.60 14.43
C HIS A 180 -4.39 6.99 15.05
N LEU A 181 -3.78 8.04 14.48
CA LEU A 181 -3.97 9.41 14.93
C LEU A 181 -5.36 9.96 14.61
N ILE A 182 -5.87 9.70 13.38
CA ILE A 182 -7.15 10.26 12.92
C ILE A 182 -8.35 9.34 13.21
N LEU A 183 -8.12 8.04 13.37
CA LEU A 183 -9.11 6.98 13.62
C LEU A 183 -8.57 5.99 14.66
N PRO A 184 -8.46 6.40 15.94
CA PRO A 184 -7.81 5.61 16.98
C PRO A 184 -8.51 4.27 17.27
N ASN A 185 -9.80 4.16 16.95
CA ASN A 185 -10.61 2.96 17.16
C ASN A 185 -10.65 2.03 15.92
N ALA A 186 -10.05 2.42 14.80
CA ALA A 186 -9.96 1.58 13.62
C ALA A 186 -9.14 0.32 13.89
N LYS A 187 -9.53 -0.79 13.28
CA LYS A 187 -8.78 -2.05 13.37
C LYS A 187 -7.78 -2.13 12.24
N ILE A 188 -6.58 -2.65 12.55
CA ILE A 188 -5.50 -2.80 11.57
C ILE A 188 -5.06 -4.26 11.57
N ILE A 189 -5.08 -4.88 10.40
CA ILE A 189 -4.65 -6.25 10.16
C ILE A 189 -3.42 -6.19 9.24
N ASP A 190 -2.28 -6.66 9.75
CA ASP A 190 -1.04 -6.77 8.99
C ASP A 190 -0.96 -8.15 8.35
N ALA A 191 -1.17 -8.19 7.03
CA ALA A 191 -1.07 -9.42 6.25
C ALA A 191 0.40 -9.77 6.00
N ARG A 192 0.87 -10.86 6.61
CA ARG A 192 2.26 -11.33 6.51
C ARG A 192 2.35 -12.67 5.80
N ARG A 193 3.38 -12.79 4.99
CA ARG A 193 3.77 -14.03 4.30
C ARG A 193 5.28 -14.11 4.25
N ASN A 194 5.82 -15.33 4.05
CA ASN A 194 7.25 -15.48 3.80
C ASN A 194 7.69 -14.58 2.64
N PRO A 195 8.74 -13.75 2.80
CA PRO A 195 9.18 -12.82 1.76
C PRO A 195 9.54 -13.50 0.43
N MET A 196 10.12 -14.70 0.46
CA MET A 196 10.45 -15.45 -0.76
C MET A 196 9.18 -15.86 -1.51
N ASP A 197 8.14 -16.30 -0.79
CA ASP A 197 6.84 -16.62 -1.41
C ASP A 197 6.21 -15.39 -2.05
N CYS A 198 6.29 -14.23 -1.39
CA CYS A 198 5.81 -12.97 -1.97
C CYS A 198 6.55 -12.64 -3.26
N CYS A 199 7.89 -12.76 -3.27
CA CYS A 199 8.72 -12.52 -4.45
C CYS A 199 8.39 -13.49 -5.59
N CYS A 200 8.27 -14.79 -5.29
CA CYS A 200 7.90 -15.79 -6.31
C CYS A 200 6.54 -15.47 -6.94
N LEU A 201 5.55 -15.10 -6.12
CA LEU A 201 4.19 -14.79 -6.59
C LEU A 201 4.08 -13.47 -7.37
N LEU A 202 5.08 -12.59 -7.33
CA LEU A 202 5.13 -11.42 -8.21
C LEU A 202 5.41 -11.81 -9.66
N TYR A 203 6.06 -12.94 -9.90
CA TYR A 203 6.39 -13.43 -11.24
C TYR A 203 5.42 -14.52 -11.73
N THR A 204 5.00 -15.42 -10.84
CA THR A 204 4.35 -16.67 -11.23
C THR A 204 2.84 -16.66 -11.12
N SER A 205 2.26 -15.69 -10.44
CA SER A 205 0.81 -15.63 -10.25
C SER A 205 0.26 -14.33 -10.85
N PRO A 206 -0.49 -14.40 -11.95
CA PRO A 206 -1.12 -13.23 -12.52
C PRO A 206 -2.01 -12.58 -11.48
N SER A 207 -1.89 -11.28 -11.32
CA SER A 207 -2.81 -10.50 -10.51
C SER A 207 -4.13 -10.35 -11.27
N PRO A 208 -5.29 -10.30 -10.60
CA PRO A 208 -6.54 -9.92 -11.25
C PRO A 208 -6.47 -8.58 -12.00
N ARG A 209 -5.48 -7.74 -11.67
CA ARG A 209 -5.20 -6.49 -12.39
C ARG A 209 -4.44 -6.70 -13.69
N ASP A 210 -3.66 -7.78 -13.80
CA ASP A 210 -2.85 -8.06 -14.99
C ASP A 210 -3.71 -8.57 -16.15
N ASN A 211 -4.94 -8.98 -15.87
CA ASN A 211 -5.93 -9.44 -16.84
C ASN A 211 -6.84 -8.31 -17.36
N ARG A 212 -6.56 -7.06 -17.04
CA ARG A 212 -7.26 -5.91 -17.63
C ARG A 212 -6.51 -5.47 -18.89
N THR A 213 -6.76 -6.17 -19.98
CA THR A 213 -6.50 -5.70 -21.34
C THR A 213 -7.64 -4.83 -21.83
#